data_2f2ed1c9748a93cc3f1c33ef4cadad04
#
_entry.id   2f2ed1c9748a93cc3f1c33ef4cadad04
#
_cell.length_a   1.000
_cell.length_b   1.000
_cell.length_c   1.000
_cell.angle_alpha   90.00
_cell.angle_beta   90.00
_cell.angle_gamma   90.00
#
_symmetry.space_group_name_H-M   'P 1'
#
loop_
_entity.id
_entity.type
_entity.pdbx_description
1 polymer ?
#
loop_
_entity_poly.entity_id
_entity_poly.type
_entity_poly.pdbx_seq_one_letter_code
_entity_poly.pdbx_strand_id
1 'polypeptide(L)'
;MHPSAEAIGLAPALAVGLALAYGGGPIPRPRLVAGVVGVGLVFAAFVTQLEPLANHTFLWAHLLQNVVLAEWAPALLVLAVPPRFAERMAGFPLFRPFVALPLWLVAYYTWHLPWIYDAALRHPHSLLHVEHLTYLAAGICVWWPVVHGKASAGAKAAYLFAAFVLASPLGLLLALIPRAIYPFYVHAPRTWGPGPLADQQIAGVTMAAEEALVFFSAFAAFLLRFLADEQAGGRLNPSASAQGAGVRPAGLRAAPGSARPRH
;
A
#
# COMPACT_ATOMS: atom_id res chain seq x y z
N MET A 1 -9.86 30.25 -8.93
CA MET A 1 -9.95 28.77 -8.95
C MET A 1 -11.21 28.38 -8.22
N HIS A 2 -12.10 27.63 -8.84
CA HIS A 2 -13.22 27.01 -8.13
C HIS A 2 -12.73 25.64 -7.64
N PRO A 3 -12.93 25.31 -6.36
CA PRO A 3 -12.57 23.98 -5.85
C PRO A 3 -13.40 22.90 -6.59
N SER A 4 -12.79 21.72 -6.81
CA SER A 4 -13.49 20.61 -7.46
C SER A 4 -14.61 20.05 -6.58
N ALA A 5 -15.51 19.29 -7.19
CA ALA A 5 -16.60 18.62 -6.48
C ALA A 5 -16.06 17.66 -5.41
N GLU A 6 -14.92 17.01 -5.66
CA GLU A 6 -14.24 16.13 -4.70
C GLU A 6 -13.70 16.91 -3.49
N ALA A 7 -13.10 18.08 -3.72
CA ALA A 7 -12.61 18.92 -2.62
C ALA A 7 -13.74 19.35 -1.68
N ILE A 8 -14.91 19.72 -2.27
CA ILE A 8 -16.06 20.19 -1.52
C ILE A 8 -16.79 19.03 -0.83
N GLY A 9 -16.85 17.86 -1.45
CA GLY A 9 -17.64 16.72 -0.96
C GLY A 9 -16.82 15.67 -0.21
N LEU A 10 -15.74 15.17 -0.81
CA LEU A 10 -15.03 14.00 -0.32
C LEU A 10 -14.24 14.26 0.96
N ALA A 11 -13.45 15.32 1.01
CA ALA A 11 -12.63 15.60 2.19
C ALA A 11 -13.48 15.89 3.45
N PRO A 12 -14.54 16.73 3.40
CA PRO A 12 -15.45 16.88 4.53
C PRO A 12 -16.18 15.59 4.90
N ALA A 13 -16.60 14.77 3.92
CA ALA A 13 -17.26 13.49 4.21
C ALA A 13 -16.33 12.53 4.96
N LEU A 14 -15.04 12.47 4.60
CA LEU A 14 -14.04 11.68 5.32
C LEU A 14 -13.84 12.19 6.75
N ALA A 15 -13.74 13.51 6.94
CA ALA A 15 -13.61 14.12 8.27
C ALA A 15 -14.82 13.81 9.17
N VAL A 16 -16.03 13.96 8.64
CA VAL A 16 -17.26 13.61 9.33
C VAL A 16 -17.32 12.11 9.63
N GLY A 17 -17.01 11.26 8.66
CA GLY A 17 -16.96 9.80 8.84
C GLY A 17 -16.02 9.38 9.96
N LEU A 18 -14.81 9.94 10.02
CA LEU A 18 -13.87 9.71 11.12
C LEU A 18 -14.43 10.20 12.46
N ALA A 19 -15.01 11.41 12.52
CA ALA A 19 -15.61 11.95 13.74
C ALA A 19 -16.75 11.06 14.26
N LEU A 20 -17.62 10.60 13.36
CA LEU A 20 -18.71 9.67 13.70
C LEU A 20 -18.18 8.31 14.19
N ALA A 21 -17.09 7.80 13.61
CA ALA A 21 -16.46 6.56 14.06
C ALA A 21 -15.97 6.64 15.51
N TYR A 22 -15.60 7.83 15.99
CA TYR A 22 -15.24 8.06 17.40
C TYR A 22 -16.45 8.21 18.32
N GLY A 23 -17.65 8.53 17.79
CA GLY A 23 -18.87 8.67 18.58
C GLY A 23 -18.76 9.71 19.71
N GLY A 24 -18.05 10.82 19.46
CA GLY A 24 -17.82 11.88 20.44
C GLY A 24 -16.78 11.57 21.53
N GLY A 25 -16.14 10.40 21.49
CA GLY A 25 -15.07 10.05 22.43
C GLY A 25 -13.74 10.76 22.11
N PRO A 26 -12.77 10.76 23.05
CA PRO A 26 -11.48 11.39 22.86
C PRO A 26 -10.69 10.72 21.73
N ILE A 27 -10.05 11.53 20.89
CA ILE A 27 -9.20 11.06 19.81
C ILE A 27 -7.73 11.11 20.27
N PRO A 28 -7.00 9.98 20.32
CA PRO A 28 -5.58 9.98 20.64
C PRO A 28 -4.79 10.85 19.66
N ARG A 29 -3.87 11.67 20.14
CA ARG A 29 -3.08 12.60 19.31
C ARG A 29 -2.51 11.99 18.04
N PRO A 30 -1.84 10.80 18.03
CA PRO A 30 -1.27 10.25 16.80
C PRO A 30 -2.34 9.90 15.77
N ARG A 31 -3.54 9.45 16.19
CA ARG A 31 -4.67 9.17 15.30
C ARG A 31 -5.29 10.45 14.76
N LEU A 32 -5.39 11.48 15.60
CA LEU A 32 -5.86 12.79 15.16
C LEU A 32 -4.94 13.36 14.09
N VAL A 33 -3.62 13.32 14.32
CA VAL A 33 -2.62 13.78 13.32
C VAL A 33 -2.76 12.98 12.04
N ALA A 34 -2.83 11.65 12.11
CA ALA A 34 -3.02 10.81 10.93
C ALA A 34 -4.31 11.17 10.17
N GLY A 35 -5.43 11.35 10.87
CA GLY A 35 -6.70 11.74 10.25
C GLY A 35 -6.65 13.11 9.59
N VAL A 36 -6.10 14.11 10.30
CA VAL A 36 -5.96 15.48 9.77
C VAL A 36 -5.05 15.50 8.55
N VAL A 37 -3.91 14.82 8.60
CA VAL A 37 -2.98 14.76 7.45
C VAL A 37 -3.61 13.97 6.30
N GLY A 38 -4.26 12.82 6.56
CA GLY A 38 -4.91 12.02 5.52
C GLY A 38 -6.03 12.78 4.80
N VAL A 39 -6.93 13.43 5.55
CA VAL A 39 -7.98 14.29 4.97
C VAL A 39 -7.36 15.50 4.27
N GLY A 40 -6.31 16.10 4.85
CA GLY A 40 -5.59 17.22 4.26
C GLY A 40 -4.93 16.87 2.92
N LEU A 41 -4.37 15.66 2.78
CA LEU A 41 -3.82 15.17 1.52
C LEU A 41 -4.90 15.02 0.44
N VAL A 42 -6.05 14.42 0.80
CA VAL A 42 -7.19 14.32 -0.13
C VAL A 42 -7.65 15.72 -0.55
N PHE A 43 -7.79 16.65 0.39
CA PHE A 43 -8.17 18.02 0.08
C PHE A 43 -7.13 18.70 -0.82
N ALA A 44 -5.83 18.59 -0.49
CA ALA A 44 -4.75 19.20 -1.25
C ALA A 44 -4.67 18.66 -2.69
N ALA A 45 -4.96 17.38 -2.91
CA ALA A 45 -4.97 16.77 -4.24
C ALA A 45 -5.96 17.46 -5.19
N PHE A 46 -7.05 18.07 -4.65
CA PHE A 46 -8.13 18.64 -5.44
C PHE A 46 -8.26 20.17 -5.37
N VAL A 47 -7.47 20.87 -4.52
CA VAL A 47 -7.55 22.34 -4.41
C VAL A 47 -6.26 23.04 -4.81
N THR A 48 -5.16 22.31 -4.96
CA THR A 48 -3.88 22.89 -5.35
C THR A 48 -3.72 22.97 -6.87
N GLN A 49 -2.60 23.51 -7.32
CA GLN A 49 -2.21 23.51 -8.74
C GLN A 49 -2.03 22.09 -9.31
N LEU A 50 -1.98 21.06 -8.45
CA LEU A 50 -1.85 19.69 -8.87
C LEU A 50 -3.03 19.25 -9.75
N GLU A 51 -4.27 19.59 -9.37
CA GLU A 51 -5.48 19.21 -10.11
C GLU A 51 -5.51 19.75 -11.55
N PRO A 52 -5.39 21.05 -11.84
CA PRO A 52 -5.40 21.53 -13.21
C PRO A 52 -4.20 21.03 -14.03
N LEU A 53 -3.04 20.83 -13.41
CA LEU A 53 -1.89 20.22 -14.08
C LEU A 53 -2.16 18.76 -14.44
N ALA A 54 -2.75 18.00 -13.53
CA ALA A 54 -3.14 16.60 -13.69
C ALA A 54 -4.20 16.44 -14.80
N ASN A 55 -5.25 17.25 -14.76
CA ASN A 55 -6.41 17.08 -15.62
C ASN A 55 -6.24 17.68 -17.03
N HIS A 56 -5.21 18.51 -17.25
CA HIS A 56 -5.10 19.23 -18.52
C HIS A 56 -3.72 19.20 -19.17
N THR A 57 -2.63 18.88 -18.44
CA THR A 57 -1.28 19.16 -18.97
C THR A 57 -0.30 18.03 -18.79
N PHE A 58 -0.13 17.50 -17.58
CA PHE A 58 0.98 16.61 -17.23
C PHE A 58 0.52 15.29 -16.62
N LEU A 59 1.01 14.21 -17.18
CA LEU A 59 0.80 12.86 -16.67
C LEU A 59 1.42 12.67 -15.28
N TRP A 60 2.64 13.20 -15.03
CA TRP A 60 3.29 13.07 -13.71
C TRP A 60 2.45 13.68 -12.59
N ALA A 61 1.75 14.79 -12.87
CA ALA A 61 0.89 15.42 -11.88
C ALA A 61 -0.35 14.56 -11.58
N HIS A 62 -0.93 13.93 -12.59
CA HIS A 62 -2.05 13.02 -12.42
C HIS A 62 -1.64 11.75 -11.67
N LEU A 63 -0.49 11.14 -12.02
CA LEU A 63 -0.03 9.96 -11.30
C LEU A 63 0.34 10.28 -9.84
N LEU A 64 0.89 11.46 -9.56
CA LEU A 64 1.09 11.90 -8.18
C LEU A 64 -0.24 12.06 -7.42
N GLN A 65 -1.27 12.61 -8.07
CA GLN A 65 -2.62 12.71 -7.49
C GLN A 65 -3.19 11.33 -7.18
N ASN A 66 -3.07 10.38 -8.11
CA ASN A 66 -3.54 9.01 -7.96
C ASN A 66 -2.80 8.27 -6.83
N VAL A 67 -1.49 8.45 -6.69
CA VAL A 67 -0.69 7.91 -5.58
C VAL A 67 -1.17 8.44 -4.23
N VAL A 68 -1.41 9.75 -4.13
CA VAL A 68 -1.97 10.34 -2.90
C VAL A 68 -3.29 9.68 -2.53
N LEU A 69 -4.16 9.43 -3.50
CA LEU A 69 -5.48 8.85 -3.29
C LEU A 69 -5.46 7.32 -3.08
N ALA A 70 -4.55 6.60 -3.74
CA ALA A 70 -4.49 5.14 -3.68
C ALA A 70 -3.68 4.61 -2.49
N GLU A 71 -2.74 5.41 -1.96
CA GLU A 71 -1.73 4.91 -1.04
C GLU A 71 -1.54 5.78 0.20
N TRP A 72 -1.15 7.06 0.05
CA TRP A 72 -0.76 7.90 1.18
C TRP A 72 -1.94 8.28 2.08
N ALA A 73 -2.98 8.86 1.49
CA ALA A 73 -4.16 9.25 2.24
C ALA A 73 -4.87 8.05 2.85
N PRO A 74 -5.12 6.93 2.13
CA PRO A 74 -5.71 5.72 2.70
C PRO A 74 -4.93 5.15 3.89
N ALA A 75 -3.60 5.07 3.81
CA ALA A 75 -2.76 4.60 4.91
C ALA A 75 -3.02 5.40 6.20
N LEU A 76 -3.02 6.73 6.08
CA LEU A 76 -3.24 7.64 7.20
C LEU A 76 -4.68 7.61 7.70
N LEU A 77 -5.66 7.56 6.79
CA LEU A 77 -7.08 7.45 7.15
C LEU A 77 -7.36 6.15 7.91
N VAL A 78 -6.81 5.02 7.46
CA VAL A 78 -6.95 3.73 8.16
C VAL A 78 -6.26 3.75 9.51
N LEU A 79 -5.08 4.38 9.64
CA LEU A 79 -4.43 4.60 10.94
C LEU A 79 -5.28 5.46 11.89
N ALA A 80 -6.04 6.40 11.36
CA ALA A 80 -6.93 7.26 12.14
C ALA A 80 -8.17 6.54 12.68
N VAL A 81 -8.60 5.43 12.06
CA VAL A 81 -9.81 4.69 12.48
C VAL A 81 -9.69 4.16 13.92
N PRO A 82 -10.69 4.39 14.80
CA PRO A 82 -10.65 3.89 16.17
C PRO A 82 -10.75 2.36 16.23
N PRO A 83 -10.06 1.68 17.19
CA PRO A 83 -10.08 0.23 17.32
C PRO A 83 -11.49 -0.37 17.42
N ARG A 84 -12.38 0.28 18.16
CA ARG A 84 -13.78 -0.16 18.32
C ARG A 84 -14.53 -0.25 16.99
N PHE A 85 -14.30 0.70 16.10
CA PHE A 85 -14.87 0.66 14.75
C PHE A 85 -14.21 -0.43 13.90
N ALA A 86 -12.89 -0.54 13.97
CA ALA A 86 -12.14 -1.58 13.26
C ALA A 86 -12.56 -3.00 13.67
N GLU A 87 -12.84 -3.23 14.96
CA GLU A 87 -13.36 -4.51 15.45
C GLU A 87 -14.73 -4.86 14.87
N ARG A 88 -15.64 -3.88 14.74
CA ARG A 88 -16.94 -4.07 14.08
C ARG A 88 -16.80 -4.46 12.61
N MET A 89 -15.78 -3.92 11.95
CA MET A 89 -15.48 -4.18 10.53
C MET A 89 -14.61 -5.41 10.28
N ALA A 90 -14.12 -6.09 11.34
CA ALA A 90 -13.16 -7.19 11.22
C ALA A 90 -13.65 -8.38 10.38
N GLY A 91 -14.98 -8.57 10.26
CA GLY A 91 -15.59 -9.61 9.43
C GLY A 91 -15.81 -9.22 7.97
N PHE A 92 -15.57 -7.96 7.58
CA PHE A 92 -15.90 -7.48 6.25
C PHE A 92 -14.98 -8.10 5.18
N PRO A 93 -15.56 -8.76 4.15
CA PRO A 93 -14.77 -9.56 3.20
C PRO A 93 -13.69 -8.78 2.46
N LEU A 94 -13.95 -7.50 2.11
CA LEU A 94 -13.02 -6.66 1.36
C LEU A 94 -11.74 -6.34 2.14
N PHE A 95 -11.75 -6.48 3.47
CA PHE A 95 -10.58 -6.26 4.32
C PHE A 95 -9.73 -7.51 4.55
N ARG A 96 -10.08 -8.63 3.94
CA ARG A 96 -9.25 -9.83 3.96
C ARG A 96 -8.03 -9.64 3.05
N PRO A 97 -6.81 -9.99 3.46
CA PRO A 97 -5.59 -9.75 2.65
C PRO A 97 -5.69 -10.30 1.23
N PHE A 98 -6.25 -11.52 1.07
CA PHE A 98 -6.41 -12.19 -0.22
C PHE A 98 -7.52 -11.60 -1.12
N VAL A 99 -8.29 -10.66 -0.62
CA VAL A 99 -9.29 -9.90 -1.39
C VAL A 99 -8.80 -8.47 -1.60
N ALA A 100 -8.29 -7.84 -0.54
CA ALA A 100 -7.87 -6.45 -0.55
C ALA A 100 -6.74 -6.18 -1.55
N LEU A 101 -5.69 -7.00 -1.55
CA LEU A 101 -4.55 -6.83 -2.47
C LEU A 101 -4.95 -7.03 -3.94
N PRO A 102 -5.62 -8.12 -4.34
CA PRO A 102 -6.11 -8.24 -5.73
C PRO A 102 -7.06 -7.12 -6.14
N LEU A 103 -7.95 -6.68 -5.27
CA LEU A 103 -8.87 -5.58 -5.56
C LEU A 103 -8.12 -4.28 -5.84
N TRP A 104 -7.12 -3.95 -5.02
CA TRP A 104 -6.29 -2.77 -5.21
C TRP A 104 -5.47 -2.88 -6.50
N LEU A 105 -4.85 -4.02 -6.78
CA LEU A 105 -4.10 -4.26 -8.02
C LEU A 105 -5.01 -4.17 -9.27
N VAL A 106 -6.21 -4.73 -9.20
CA VAL A 106 -7.17 -4.65 -10.32
C VAL A 106 -7.53 -3.19 -10.58
N ALA A 107 -7.86 -2.40 -9.57
CA ALA A 107 -8.12 -0.97 -9.72
C ALA A 107 -6.89 -0.26 -10.31
N TYR A 108 -5.72 -0.50 -9.73
CA TYR A 108 -4.45 0.09 -10.13
C TYR A 108 -4.14 -0.16 -11.61
N TYR A 109 -4.12 -1.41 -12.06
CA TYR A 109 -3.83 -1.75 -13.45
C TYR A 109 -4.94 -1.35 -14.42
N THR A 110 -6.21 -1.45 -14.03
CA THR A 110 -7.33 -1.11 -14.91
C THR A 110 -7.32 0.36 -15.30
N TRP A 111 -7.16 1.25 -14.33
CA TRP A 111 -7.13 2.69 -14.59
C TRP A 111 -5.91 3.13 -15.41
N HIS A 112 -4.80 2.36 -15.38
CA HIS A 112 -3.62 2.65 -16.21
C HIS A 112 -3.69 2.10 -17.64
N LEU A 113 -4.75 1.40 -18.04
CA LEU A 113 -4.95 1.02 -19.43
C LEU A 113 -5.18 2.28 -20.28
N PRO A 114 -4.39 2.53 -21.34
CA PRO A 114 -4.38 3.82 -22.03
C PRO A 114 -5.76 4.31 -22.48
N TRP A 115 -6.63 3.40 -22.97
CA TRP A 115 -7.98 3.77 -23.41
C TRP A 115 -8.92 4.10 -22.25
N ILE A 116 -8.79 3.46 -21.08
CA ILE A 116 -9.59 3.75 -19.88
C ILE A 116 -9.11 5.07 -19.29
N TYR A 117 -7.80 5.24 -19.18
CA TYR A 117 -7.16 6.45 -18.69
C TYR A 117 -7.60 7.69 -19.48
N ASP A 118 -7.49 7.63 -20.82
CA ASP A 118 -7.93 8.68 -21.71
C ASP A 118 -9.44 8.94 -21.61
N ALA A 119 -10.24 7.88 -21.44
CA ALA A 119 -11.68 8.02 -21.25
C ALA A 119 -12.03 8.75 -19.95
N ALA A 120 -11.31 8.46 -18.84
CA ALA A 120 -11.51 9.15 -17.57
C ALA A 120 -11.26 10.65 -17.71
N LEU A 121 -10.16 11.05 -18.33
CA LEU A 121 -9.80 12.44 -18.55
C LEU A 121 -10.76 13.19 -19.50
N ARG A 122 -11.35 12.49 -20.46
CA ARG A 122 -12.37 13.08 -21.34
C ARG A 122 -13.75 13.20 -20.70
N HIS A 123 -13.98 12.52 -19.58
CA HIS A 123 -15.23 12.56 -18.83
C HIS A 123 -15.00 12.98 -17.37
N PRO A 124 -14.48 14.20 -17.15
CA PRO A 124 -14.00 14.61 -15.81
C PRO A 124 -15.10 14.68 -14.76
N HIS A 125 -16.37 14.92 -15.17
CA HIS A 125 -17.51 14.99 -14.23
C HIS A 125 -18.17 13.64 -13.93
N SER A 126 -17.62 12.53 -14.40
CA SER A 126 -18.19 11.19 -14.18
C SER A 126 -17.11 10.14 -13.99
N LEU A 127 -16.43 9.73 -15.07
CA LEU A 127 -15.50 8.61 -15.03
C LEU A 127 -14.23 8.92 -14.23
N LEU A 128 -13.74 10.15 -14.28
CA LEU A 128 -12.60 10.59 -13.45
C LEU A 128 -12.94 10.55 -11.95
N HIS A 129 -14.15 10.94 -11.57
CA HIS A 129 -14.60 10.81 -10.18
C HIS A 129 -14.67 9.33 -9.73
N VAL A 130 -15.10 8.43 -10.63
CA VAL A 130 -15.11 6.98 -10.35
C VAL A 130 -13.70 6.47 -10.17
N GLU A 131 -12.74 6.92 -10.97
CA GLU A 131 -11.31 6.61 -10.80
C GLU A 131 -10.82 7.00 -9.40
N HIS A 132 -10.96 8.26 -9.02
CA HIS A 132 -10.50 8.78 -7.73
C HIS A 132 -11.16 8.06 -6.54
N LEU A 133 -12.48 7.84 -6.58
CA LEU A 133 -13.18 7.11 -5.53
C LEU A 133 -12.76 5.64 -5.45
N THR A 134 -12.51 5.01 -6.60
CA THR A 134 -12.05 3.63 -6.66
C THR A 134 -10.65 3.49 -6.07
N TYR A 135 -9.73 4.41 -6.39
CA TYR A 135 -8.40 4.43 -5.80
C TYR A 135 -8.44 4.60 -4.29
N LEU A 136 -9.21 5.56 -3.79
CA LEU A 136 -9.33 5.79 -2.35
C LEU A 136 -9.93 4.57 -1.63
N ALA A 137 -11.00 3.98 -2.18
CA ALA A 137 -11.65 2.82 -1.59
C ALA A 137 -10.74 1.58 -1.61
N ALA A 138 -10.09 1.29 -2.73
CA ALA A 138 -9.14 0.20 -2.86
C ALA A 138 -7.91 0.40 -1.97
N GLY A 139 -7.42 1.63 -1.85
CA GLY A 139 -6.36 2.01 -0.94
C GLY A 139 -6.73 1.77 0.53
N ILE A 140 -7.94 2.12 0.95
CA ILE A 140 -8.44 1.78 2.30
C ILE A 140 -8.45 0.26 2.49
N CYS A 141 -8.90 -0.50 1.49
CA CYS A 141 -8.95 -1.96 1.58
C CYS A 141 -7.54 -2.56 1.72
N VAL A 142 -6.54 -2.12 0.94
CA VAL A 142 -5.18 -2.69 0.98
C VAL A 142 -4.45 -2.38 2.29
N TRP A 143 -4.67 -1.20 2.89
CA TRP A 143 -4.05 -0.83 4.15
C TRP A 143 -4.75 -1.41 5.39
N TRP A 144 -6.02 -1.79 5.28
CA TRP A 144 -6.79 -2.31 6.42
C TRP A 144 -6.16 -3.54 7.09
N PRO A 145 -5.78 -4.62 6.38
CA PRO A 145 -5.16 -5.79 6.99
C PRO A 145 -3.80 -5.49 7.62
N VAL A 146 -3.08 -4.49 7.12
CA VAL A 146 -1.80 -4.06 7.68
C VAL A 146 -1.98 -3.40 9.04
N VAL A 147 -2.93 -2.47 9.16
CA VAL A 147 -3.14 -1.66 10.35
C VAL A 147 -3.98 -2.40 11.40
N HIS A 148 -5.12 -2.96 10.99
CA HIS A 148 -6.10 -3.55 11.90
C HIS A 148 -6.15 -5.09 11.86
N GLY A 149 -5.49 -5.72 10.90
CA GLY A 149 -5.41 -7.18 10.80
C GLY A 149 -4.65 -7.79 11.97
N LYS A 150 -5.09 -9.00 12.40
CA LYS A 150 -4.49 -9.76 13.50
C LYS A 150 -3.31 -10.65 13.06
N ALA A 151 -2.88 -10.55 11.81
CA ALA A 151 -1.76 -11.33 11.28
C ALA A 151 -0.44 -11.01 11.99
N SER A 152 0.50 -11.96 12.02
CA SER A 152 1.84 -11.78 12.55
C SER A 152 2.62 -10.69 11.80
N ALA A 153 3.66 -10.16 12.41
CA ALA A 153 4.54 -9.17 11.77
C ALA A 153 5.14 -9.72 10.48
N GLY A 154 5.56 -10.99 10.44
CA GLY A 154 6.08 -11.65 9.24
C GLY A 154 5.04 -11.76 8.11
N ALA A 155 3.78 -12.09 8.45
CA ALA A 155 2.71 -12.15 7.45
C ALA A 155 2.36 -10.76 6.88
N LYS A 156 2.39 -9.71 7.70
CA LYS A 156 2.21 -8.32 7.25
C LYS A 156 3.38 -7.87 6.37
N ALA A 157 4.62 -8.23 6.73
CA ALA A 157 5.78 -7.97 5.90
C ALA A 157 5.65 -8.66 4.53
N ALA A 158 5.32 -9.95 4.49
CA ALA A 158 5.11 -10.68 3.24
C ALA A 158 4.00 -10.07 2.36
N TYR A 159 2.90 -9.62 2.97
CA TYR A 159 1.81 -8.94 2.27
C TYR A 159 2.27 -7.61 1.63
N LEU A 160 2.99 -6.77 2.38
CA LEU A 160 3.52 -5.49 1.89
C LEU A 160 4.58 -5.68 0.81
N PHE A 161 5.44 -6.69 0.96
CA PHE A 161 6.40 -7.06 -0.07
C PHE A 161 5.72 -7.53 -1.36
N ALA A 162 4.66 -8.33 -1.24
CA ALA A 162 3.86 -8.75 -2.39
C ALA A 162 3.19 -7.54 -3.07
N ALA A 163 2.63 -6.60 -2.30
CA ALA A 163 2.06 -5.38 -2.85
C ALA A 163 3.10 -4.58 -3.65
N PHE A 164 4.26 -4.34 -3.07
CA PHE A 164 5.38 -3.65 -3.72
C PHE A 164 5.81 -4.34 -5.01
N VAL A 165 6.11 -5.64 -4.96
CA VAL A 165 6.62 -6.39 -6.14
C VAL A 165 5.59 -6.47 -7.26
N LEU A 166 4.30 -6.57 -6.92
CA LEU A 166 3.23 -6.69 -7.91
C LEU A 166 2.82 -5.33 -8.52
N ALA A 167 3.02 -4.22 -7.84
CA ALA A 167 2.70 -2.89 -8.37
C ALA A 167 3.86 -2.26 -9.16
N SER A 168 5.10 -2.42 -8.71
CA SER A 168 6.29 -1.80 -9.30
C SER A 168 6.50 -2.00 -10.82
N PRO A 169 6.09 -3.12 -11.44
CA PRO A 169 6.24 -3.28 -12.89
C PRO A 169 5.56 -2.19 -13.72
N LEU A 170 4.47 -1.61 -13.25
CA LEU A 170 3.75 -0.58 -13.99
C LEU A 170 4.54 0.74 -14.04
N GLY A 171 5.04 1.22 -12.91
CA GLY A 171 5.88 2.41 -12.86
C GLY A 171 7.14 2.25 -13.71
N LEU A 172 7.80 1.09 -13.62
CA LEU A 172 8.98 0.77 -14.46
C LEU A 172 8.63 0.70 -15.94
N LEU A 173 7.47 0.13 -16.29
CA LEU A 173 7.01 0.09 -17.69
C LEU A 173 6.87 1.51 -18.24
N LEU A 174 6.19 2.41 -17.53
CA LEU A 174 6.00 3.79 -17.96
C LEU A 174 7.32 4.56 -18.06
N ALA A 175 8.26 4.30 -17.16
CA ALA A 175 9.59 4.93 -17.17
C ALA A 175 10.47 4.48 -18.33
N LEU A 176 10.35 3.21 -18.76
CA LEU A 176 11.28 2.59 -19.71
C LEU A 176 10.73 2.48 -21.15
N ILE A 177 9.42 2.56 -21.35
CA ILE A 177 8.84 2.45 -22.69
C ILE A 177 9.28 3.65 -23.56
N PRO A 178 9.79 3.44 -24.79
CA PRO A 178 10.40 4.50 -25.60
C PRO A 178 9.39 5.36 -26.37
N ARG A 179 8.12 5.34 -25.97
CA ARG A 179 7.04 6.11 -26.59
C ARG A 179 6.01 6.53 -25.55
N ALA A 180 5.42 7.70 -25.71
CA ALA A 180 4.25 8.10 -24.91
C ALA A 180 3.03 7.28 -25.33
N ILE A 181 2.34 6.67 -24.35
CA ILE A 181 1.24 5.73 -24.57
C ILE A 181 -0.13 6.30 -24.24
N TYR A 182 -0.21 7.52 -23.67
CA TYR A 182 -1.46 8.19 -23.32
C TYR A 182 -1.76 9.32 -24.33
N PRO A 183 -2.61 9.09 -25.33
CA PRO A 183 -2.94 10.08 -26.36
C PRO A 183 -3.44 11.41 -25.81
N PHE A 184 -4.18 11.40 -24.70
CA PHE A 184 -4.63 12.62 -24.04
C PHE A 184 -3.46 13.56 -23.74
N TYR A 185 -2.41 13.06 -23.07
CA TYR A 185 -1.24 13.87 -22.70
C TYR A 185 -0.28 14.12 -23.88
N VAL A 186 -0.29 13.29 -24.91
CA VAL A 186 0.46 13.56 -26.15
C VAL A 186 -0.04 14.84 -26.81
N HIS A 187 -1.36 15.07 -26.79
CA HIS A 187 -2.01 16.23 -27.45
C HIS A 187 -2.32 17.37 -26.47
N ALA A 188 -2.02 17.21 -25.17
CA ALA A 188 -2.27 18.25 -24.18
C ALA A 188 -1.47 19.53 -24.48
N PRO A 189 -2.09 20.73 -24.35
CA PRO A 189 -1.40 21.99 -24.58
C PRO A 189 -0.32 22.20 -23.52
N ARG A 190 0.90 22.48 -23.95
CA ARG A 190 2.06 22.76 -23.09
C ARG A 190 2.72 24.07 -23.47
N THR A 191 2.84 24.98 -22.52
CA THR A 191 3.60 26.23 -22.67
C THR A 191 4.95 26.15 -21.97
N TRP A 192 5.16 25.14 -21.13
CA TRP A 192 6.38 24.89 -20.35
C TRP A 192 6.49 23.41 -19.97
N GLY A 193 7.61 23.01 -19.36
CA GLY A 193 7.82 21.68 -18.80
C GLY A 193 8.26 20.62 -19.82
N PRO A 194 8.26 19.34 -19.43
CA PRO A 194 8.74 18.23 -20.26
C PRO A 194 7.78 17.93 -21.42
N GLY A 195 8.34 17.41 -22.53
CA GLY A 195 7.54 16.85 -23.62
C GLY A 195 6.84 15.55 -23.18
N PRO A 196 5.89 15.03 -24.00
CA PRO A 196 5.02 13.91 -23.59
C PRO A 196 5.75 12.64 -23.15
N LEU A 197 6.85 12.26 -23.81
CA LEU A 197 7.62 11.08 -23.43
C LEU A 197 8.37 11.31 -22.11
N ALA A 198 9.04 12.46 -21.97
CA ALA A 198 9.77 12.80 -20.74
C ALA A 198 8.81 12.92 -19.54
N ASP A 199 7.62 13.50 -19.74
CA ASP A 199 6.53 13.57 -18.76
C ASP A 199 6.11 12.17 -18.29
N GLN A 200 5.88 11.24 -19.22
CA GLN A 200 5.54 9.86 -18.90
C GLN A 200 6.68 9.14 -18.15
N GLN A 201 7.93 9.36 -18.55
CA GLN A 201 9.08 8.78 -17.85
C GLN A 201 9.22 9.31 -16.43
N ILE A 202 9.04 10.63 -16.22
CA ILE A 202 9.00 11.25 -14.90
C ILE A 202 7.86 10.66 -14.07
N ALA A 203 6.68 10.51 -14.65
CA ALA A 203 5.52 9.91 -14.01
C ALA A 203 5.80 8.46 -13.56
N GLY A 204 6.40 7.64 -14.42
CA GLY A 204 6.77 6.26 -14.10
C GLY A 204 7.83 6.17 -13.00
N VAL A 205 8.86 7.02 -13.04
CA VAL A 205 9.88 7.10 -11.98
C VAL A 205 9.25 7.56 -10.66
N THR A 206 8.33 8.54 -10.70
CA THR A 206 7.63 9.02 -9.49
C THR A 206 6.84 7.89 -8.85
N MET A 207 6.07 7.11 -9.62
CA MET A 207 5.34 5.95 -9.11
C MET A 207 6.27 4.91 -8.49
N ALA A 208 7.31 4.48 -9.20
CA ALA A 208 8.23 3.47 -8.71
C ALA A 208 8.99 3.91 -7.44
N ALA A 209 9.39 5.18 -7.37
CA ALA A 209 10.08 5.75 -6.21
C ALA A 209 9.16 5.84 -5.00
N GLU A 210 7.92 6.21 -5.21
CA GLU A 210 6.92 6.36 -4.17
C GLU A 210 6.50 4.99 -3.61
N GLU A 211 6.21 4.00 -4.46
CA GLU A 211 5.95 2.62 -4.03
C GLU A 211 7.11 2.05 -3.20
N ALA A 212 8.36 2.32 -3.63
CA ALA A 212 9.54 1.93 -2.86
C ALA A 212 9.57 2.66 -1.51
N LEU A 213 9.23 3.94 -1.46
CA LEU A 213 9.22 4.70 -0.21
C LEU A 213 8.14 4.20 0.75
N VAL A 214 6.93 3.99 0.30
CA VAL A 214 5.77 3.69 1.16
C VAL A 214 5.69 2.20 1.50
N PHE A 215 5.58 1.33 0.49
CA PHE A 215 5.42 -0.11 0.74
C PHE A 215 6.69 -0.77 1.27
N PHE A 216 7.86 -0.42 0.71
CA PHE A 216 9.11 -1.01 1.17
C PHE A 216 9.50 -0.53 2.58
N SER A 217 9.24 0.74 2.93
CA SER A 217 9.46 1.22 4.30
C SER A 217 8.55 0.52 5.30
N ALA A 218 7.26 0.35 4.97
CA ALA A 218 6.33 -0.39 5.80
C ALA A 218 6.71 -1.88 5.90
N PHE A 219 7.11 -2.51 4.79
CA PHE A 219 7.66 -3.87 4.78
C PHE A 219 8.86 -4.00 5.71
N ALA A 220 9.85 -3.11 5.58
CA ALA A 220 11.06 -3.14 6.39
C ALA A 220 10.73 -3.00 7.89
N ALA A 221 9.81 -2.12 8.25
CA ALA A 221 9.36 -1.94 9.63
C ALA A 221 8.73 -3.23 10.20
N PHE A 222 7.86 -3.91 9.44
CA PHE A 222 7.27 -5.18 9.89
C PHE A 222 8.26 -6.34 9.88
N LEU A 223 9.20 -6.38 8.94
CA LEU A 223 10.28 -7.36 8.91
C LEU A 223 11.18 -7.24 10.13
N LEU A 224 11.60 -6.02 10.49
CA LEU A 224 12.40 -5.78 11.68
C LEU A 224 11.67 -6.19 12.97
N ARG A 225 10.34 -5.93 13.05
CA ARG A 225 9.52 -6.41 14.17
C ARG A 225 9.48 -7.93 14.22
N PHE A 226 9.28 -8.60 13.10
CA PHE A 226 9.28 -10.05 13.02
C PHE A 226 10.62 -10.63 13.51
N LEU A 227 11.74 -10.09 13.04
CA LEU A 227 13.07 -10.55 13.47
C LEU A 227 13.31 -10.31 14.96
N ALA A 228 12.83 -9.20 15.52
CA ALA A 228 12.92 -8.94 16.95
C ALA A 228 12.07 -9.92 17.78
N ASP A 229 10.85 -10.24 17.32
CA ASP A 229 9.97 -11.21 17.97
C ASP A 229 10.59 -12.62 17.99
N GLU A 230 11.21 -13.06 16.88
CA GLU A 230 11.92 -14.35 16.78
C GLU A 230 13.12 -14.41 17.74
N GLN A 231 13.92 -13.35 17.82
CA GLN A 231 15.05 -13.28 18.74
C GLN A 231 14.60 -13.33 20.22
N ALA A 232 13.51 -12.67 20.56
CA ALA A 232 12.95 -12.71 21.90
C ALA A 232 12.42 -14.11 22.25
N GLY A 233 11.72 -14.76 21.34
CA GLY A 233 11.24 -16.15 21.49
C GLY A 233 12.38 -17.16 21.65
N GLY A 234 13.45 -17.04 20.87
CA GLY A 234 14.64 -17.90 20.97
C GLY A 234 15.40 -17.76 22.30
N ARG A 235 15.39 -16.56 22.88
CA ARG A 235 16.01 -16.32 24.21
C ARG A 235 15.21 -16.92 25.35
N LEU A 236 13.89 -17.02 25.21
CA LEU A 236 13.01 -17.59 26.25
C LEU A 236 12.98 -19.13 26.23
N ASN A 237 13.46 -19.78 25.16
CA ASN A 237 13.47 -21.23 25.02
C ASN A 237 14.83 -21.79 24.54
N PRO A 238 15.93 -21.63 25.33
CA PRO A 238 17.28 -22.07 24.93
C PRO A 238 17.40 -23.59 24.77
N SER A 239 16.51 -24.38 25.40
CA SER A 239 16.54 -25.85 25.36
C SER A 239 16.04 -26.42 24.03
N ALA A 240 15.20 -25.73 23.27
CA ALA A 240 14.71 -26.19 21.96
C ALA A 240 15.79 -26.06 20.87
N SER A 241 16.66 -25.06 20.94
CA SER A 241 17.77 -24.86 20.01
C SER A 241 18.92 -25.84 20.20
N ALA A 242 19.11 -26.37 21.43
CA ALA A 242 20.16 -27.36 21.72
C ALA A 242 19.79 -28.80 21.27
N GLN A 243 18.49 -29.10 21.16
CA GLN A 243 18.03 -30.44 20.71
C GLN A 243 18.10 -30.63 19.20
N GLY A 244 18.10 -29.54 18.40
CA GLY A 244 18.25 -29.60 16.93
C GLY A 244 19.71 -29.80 16.47
N ALA A 245 20.71 -29.50 17.30
CA ALA A 245 22.13 -29.64 16.97
C ALA A 245 22.77 -30.95 17.42
N GLY A 246 22.04 -31.81 18.12
CA GLY A 246 22.49 -33.10 18.59
C GLY A 246 22.47 -34.18 17.51
N VAL A 247 23.43 -34.16 16.60
CA VAL A 247 23.83 -35.35 15.82
C VAL A 247 24.34 -36.35 16.82
N ARG A 248 23.59 -37.41 17.06
CA ARG A 248 24.04 -38.57 17.83
C ARG A 248 25.29 -39.17 17.15
N PRO A 249 26.46 -39.28 17.82
CA PRO A 249 27.53 -40.07 17.25
C PRO A 249 27.08 -41.53 17.20
N ALA A 250 27.26 -42.15 16.04
CA ALA A 250 27.00 -43.56 15.79
C ALA A 250 27.75 -44.42 16.83
N GLY A 251 26.98 -45.16 17.64
CA GLY A 251 27.55 -46.06 18.62
C GLY A 251 28.41 -47.14 17.99
N LEU A 252 29.68 -47.18 18.34
CA LEU A 252 30.53 -48.34 18.15
C LEU A 252 29.90 -49.56 18.85
N ARG A 253 29.43 -50.53 18.10
CA ARG A 253 29.11 -51.86 18.63
C ARG A 253 30.41 -52.52 19.10
N ALA A 254 30.54 -52.73 20.38
CA ALA A 254 31.54 -53.63 20.96
C ALA A 254 31.12 -55.07 20.61
N ALA A 255 32.04 -55.84 20.04
CA ALA A 255 31.87 -57.28 19.79
C ALA A 255 31.89 -58.09 21.10
N PRO A 256 31.07 -59.13 21.23
CA PRO A 256 31.12 -59.98 22.43
C PRO A 256 32.28 -60.96 22.34
N GLY A 257 33.17 -60.86 23.34
CA GLY A 257 34.28 -61.80 23.56
C GLY A 257 33.82 -63.18 23.87
N SER A 258 34.38 -64.16 23.18
CA SER A 258 34.25 -65.58 23.38
C SER A 258 34.81 -66.03 24.74
N ALA A 259 33.99 -66.59 25.59
CA ALA A 259 34.46 -67.35 26.76
C ALA A 259 34.37 -68.87 26.43
N ARG A 260 35.51 -69.52 26.43
CA ARG A 260 35.63 -70.97 26.38
C ARG A 260 35.32 -71.61 27.71
N PRO A 261 34.78 -72.83 27.77
CA PRO A 261 34.54 -73.57 29.00
C PRO A 261 35.79 -74.34 29.42
N ARG A 262 35.96 -74.51 30.70
CA ARG A 262 36.83 -75.55 31.30
C ARG A 262 36.02 -76.36 32.32
N HIS A 263 36.04 -77.65 32.06
CA HIS A 263 35.78 -78.85 32.93
C HIS A 263 34.55 -78.84 33.80
#